data_1ec392e788bc6e94472e4e6b377d60ca
#
_entry.id   1ec392e788bc6e94472e4e6b377d60ca
#
_cell.length_a   1.000
_cell.length_b   1.000
_cell.length_c   1.000
_cell.angle_alpha   90.00
_cell.angle_beta   90.00
_cell.angle_gamma   90.00
#
_symmetry.space_group_name_H-M   'P 1'
#
loop_
_entity.id
_entity.type
_entity.pdbx_description
1 polymer ?
#
loop_
_entity_poly.entity_id
_entity_poly.type
_entity_poly.pdbx_seq_one_letter_code
_entity_poly.pdbx_strand_id
1 'polypeptide(L)'
;MLPAQDRGKGVFFILLSQFGLAFSFNVVMSFMPFYIIKISPYNTYDTMIWIGIIMGLNSFVAAATAPVWGSLTAEFSPKGLFELAFLSNGIIFLLMGFTDSLPVLLVLRLIQGALGGASTVGIFMISQLSSKDGLAGNLSLYQNSMTAGSLLGPPVGAYLAAHLGYRSPFIVSVVMIGVFLLLCQIYVAEIHKKETDRDRKSSFSRDVMWGWALSFIATIHLIFLPSILPHVLGGFGLAGENALKAAGFIMMGYTATAIIGSYVISRWTPRAKLTGVIAAACLLSALFQALLFLSQGVVSFAVIRMLQTGVVAAVIPMVMANFGSKLGGTGIGFLNSARFAGNGVAPLLATFVLAGSNLLTLYLIIAAATVGAVLAFWITTPKTPQGQSQA
;
A
#
# COMPACT_ATOMS: atom_id res chain seq x y z
N MET A 1 0.07 -17.89 -30.26
CA MET A 1 -0.61 -16.69 -29.70
C MET A 1 -2.04 -17.07 -29.35
N LEU A 2 -2.52 -16.78 -28.12
CA LEU A 2 -3.91 -17.01 -27.74
C LEU A 2 -4.86 -16.16 -28.59
N PRO A 3 -6.08 -16.64 -28.90
CA PRO A 3 -7.14 -15.85 -29.55
C PRO A 3 -7.41 -14.57 -28.77
N ALA A 4 -7.83 -13.48 -29.44
CA ALA A 4 -8.06 -12.18 -28.79
C ALA A 4 -9.13 -12.27 -27.67
N GLN A 5 -10.14 -13.12 -27.85
CA GLN A 5 -11.20 -13.35 -26.87
C GLN A 5 -10.68 -14.03 -25.60
N ASP A 6 -9.74 -14.95 -25.71
CA ASP A 6 -9.14 -15.65 -24.57
C ASP A 6 -8.16 -14.75 -23.80
N ARG A 7 -7.50 -13.79 -24.49
CA ARG A 7 -6.66 -12.79 -23.83
C ARG A 7 -7.49 -11.83 -22.96
N GLY A 8 -8.64 -11.36 -23.47
CA GLY A 8 -9.53 -10.49 -22.71
C GLY A 8 -10.08 -11.16 -21.45
N LYS A 9 -10.49 -12.43 -21.56
CA LYS A 9 -10.93 -13.24 -20.42
C LYS A 9 -9.79 -13.43 -19.42
N GLY A 10 -8.58 -13.79 -19.89
CA GLY A 10 -7.40 -13.95 -19.03
C GLY A 10 -7.08 -12.68 -18.24
N VAL A 11 -7.06 -11.51 -18.90
CA VAL A 11 -6.88 -10.21 -18.24
C VAL A 11 -7.93 -10.00 -17.16
N PHE A 12 -9.23 -10.19 -17.46
CA PHE A 12 -10.31 -10.01 -16.51
C PHE A 12 -10.14 -10.87 -15.24
N PHE A 13 -9.82 -12.16 -15.39
CA PHE A 13 -9.66 -13.04 -14.24
C PHE A 13 -8.39 -12.75 -13.43
N ILE A 14 -7.31 -12.25 -14.05
CA ILE A 14 -6.13 -11.76 -13.32
C ILE A 14 -6.49 -10.51 -12.50
N LEU A 15 -7.26 -9.57 -13.08
CA LEU A 15 -7.76 -8.38 -12.37
C LEU A 15 -8.64 -8.77 -11.18
N LEU A 16 -9.55 -9.72 -11.37
CA LEU A 16 -10.45 -10.21 -10.34
C LEU A 16 -9.69 -10.94 -9.23
N SER A 17 -8.69 -11.75 -9.58
CA SER A 17 -7.81 -12.41 -8.62
C SER A 17 -7.03 -11.39 -7.80
N GLN A 18 -6.48 -10.36 -8.44
CA GLN A 18 -5.76 -9.29 -7.75
C GLN A 18 -6.66 -8.51 -6.78
N PHE A 19 -7.91 -8.22 -7.18
CA PHE A 19 -8.91 -7.68 -6.28
C PHE A 19 -9.09 -8.57 -5.05
N GLY A 20 -9.30 -9.89 -5.27
CA GLY A 20 -9.52 -10.86 -4.19
C GLY A 20 -8.34 -10.95 -3.22
N LEU A 21 -7.11 -10.94 -3.74
CA LEU A 21 -5.91 -10.95 -2.90
C LEU A 21 -5.80 -9.66 -2.07
N ALA A 22 -5.97 -8.49 -2.70
CA ALA A 22 -5.91 -7.21 -2.01
C ALA A 22 -7.03 -7.07 -0.97
N PHE A 23 -8.25 -7.52 -1.30
CA PHE A 23 -9.38 -7.57 -0.38
C PHE A 23 -9.06 -8.45 0.83
N SER A 24 -8.66 -9.70 0.61
CA SER A 24 -8.33 -10.65 1.68
C SER A 24 -7.21 -10.15 2.58
N PHE A 25 -6.17 -9.56 1.98
CA PHE A 25 -5.08 -8.94 2.74
C PHE A 25 -5.58 -7.81 3.63
N ASN A 26 -6.40 -6.90 3.11
CA ASN A 26 -6.90 -5.76 3.86
C ASN A 26 -7.99 -6.14 4.89
N VAL A 27 -8.77 -7.21 4.64
CA VAL A 27 -9.65 -7.82 5.65
C VAL A 27 -8.84 -8.20 6.89
N VAL A 28 -7.71 -8.88 6.71
CA VAL A 28 -6.85 -9.29 7.83
C VAL A 28 -6.11 -8.11 8.46
N MET A 29 -5.55 -7.22 7.64
CA MET A 29 -4.70 -6.13 8.14
C MET A 29 -5.47 -5.07 8.93
N SER A 30 -6.75 -4.87 8.66
CA SER A 30 -7.58 -3.86 9.33
C SER A 30 -7.78 -4.12 10.82
N PHE A 31 -7.85 -5.39 11.23
CA PHE A 31 -8.04 -5.75 12.64
C PHE A 31 -6.76 -6.31 13.32
N MET A 32 -5.69 -6.53 12.56
CA MET A 32 -4.44 -7.12 13.05
C MET A 32 -3.89 -6.44 14.33
N PRO A 33 -3.86 -5.11 14.48
CA PRO A 33 -3.41 -4.47 15.71
C PRO A 33 -4.30 -4.81 16.91
N PHE A 34 -5.61 -4.92 16.72
CA PHE A 34 -6.54 -5.33 17.77
C PHE A 34 -6.32 -6.80 18.16
N TYR A 35 -6.04 -7.65 17.17
CA TYR A 35 -5.70 -9.05 17.41
C TYR A 35 -4.41 -9.20 18.21
N ILE A 36 -3.36 -8.47 17.84
CA ILE A 36 -2.07 -8.47 18.54
C ILE A 36 -2.26 -8.01 20.01
N ILE A 37 -3.03 -6.94 20.26
CA ILE A 37 -3.34 -6.47 21.62
C ILE A 37 -4.06 -7.58 22.41
N LYS A 38 -4.99 -8.31 21.78
CA LYS A 38 -5.77 -9.37 22.45
C LYS A 38 -4.92 -10.56 22.88
N ILE A 39 -3.94 -10.97 22.03
CA ILE A 39 -3.11 -12.17 22.29
C ILE A 39 -1.80 -11.84 23.01
N SER A 40 -1.46 -10.55 23.16
CA SER A 40 -0.20 -10.13 23.77
C SER A 40 -0.17 -10.45 25.27
N PRO A 41 0.87 -11.17 25.74
CA PRO A 41 1.09 -11.36 27.16
C PRO A 41 1.90 -10.20 27.81
N TYR A 42 2.30 -9.21 26.99
CA TYR A 42 3.19 -8.14 27.40
C TYR A 42 2.42 -6.89 27.84
N ASN A 43 3.14 -5.96 28.49
CA ASN A 43 2.62 -4.65 28.81
C ASN A 43 2.31 -3.83 27.54
N THR A 44 1.67 -2.66 27.71
CA THR A 44 1.26 -1.81 26.60
C THR A 44 2.44 -1.34 25.75
N TYR A 45 3.59 -1.00 26.37
CA TYR A 45 4.79 -0.55 25.68
C TYR A 45 5.33 -1.62 24.71
N ASP A 46 5.60 -2.82 25.23
CA ASP A 46 6.13 -3.93 24.45
C ASP A 46 5.13 -4.39 23.39
N THR A 47 3.84 -4.40 23.69
CA THR A 47 2.78 -4.73 22.74
C THR A 47 2.77 -3.76 21.55
N MET A 48 2.95 -2.46 21.77
CA MET A 48 3.06 -1.47 20.69
C MET A 48 4.27 -1.75 19.78
N ILE A 49 5.41 -2.11 20.36
CA ILE A 49 6.60 -2.50 19.61
C ILE A 49 6.32 -3.73 18.74
N TRP A 50 5.67 -4.75 19.29
CA TRP A 50 5.28 -5.94 18.54
C TRP A 50 4.35 -5.63 17.36
N ILE A 51 3.37 -4.73 17.54
CA ILE A 51 2.49 -4.28 16.46
C ILE A 51 3.32 -3.67 15.31
N GLY A 52 4.24 -2.75 15.63
CA GLY A 52 5.08 -2.11 14.63
C GLY A 52 5.93 -3.11 13.84
N ILE A 53 6.58 -4.03 14.55
CA ILE A 53 7.44 -5.06 13.97
C ILE A 53 6.63 -6.00 13.07
N ILE A 54 5.52 -6.56 13.56
CA ILE A 54 4.68 -7.51 12.81
C ILE A 54 4.07 -6.85 11.57
N MET A 55 3.64 -5.59 11.67
CA MET A 55 3.03 -4.88 10.55
C MET A 55 4.07 -4.33 9.55
N GLY A 56 5.24 -3.88 10.03
CA GLY A 56 6.23 -3.20 9.19
C GLY A 56 7.22 -4.12 8.48
N LEU A 57 7.79 -5.11 9.17
CA LEU A 57 8.90 -5.93 8.64
C LEU A 57 8.52 -6.74 7.39
N ASN A 58 7.28 -7.18 7.27
CA ASN A 58 6.78 -7.86 6.08
C ASN A 58 7.08 -7.07 4.79
N SER A 59 6.92 -5.75 4.80
CA SER A 59 7.12 -4.90 3.63
C SER A 59 8.58 -4.80 3.19
N PHE A 60 9.52 -4.84 4.13
CA PHE A 60 10.95 -4.87 3.80
C PHE A 60 11.34 -6.21 3.15
N VAL A 61 10.82 -7.32 3.68
CA VAL A 61 11.06 -8.64 3.07
C VAL A 61 10.45 -8.70 1.68
N ALA A 62 9.21 -8.22 1.50
CA ALA A 62 8.56 -8.15 0.19
C ALA A 62 9.35 -7.29 -0.81
N ALA A 63 9.89 -6.15 -0.36
CA ALA A 63 10.74 -5.30 -1.19
C ALA A 63 12.02 -6.01 -1.64
N ALA A 64 12.68 -6.72 -0.71
CA ALA A 64 13.92 -7.47 -0.99
C ALA A 64 13.68 -8.65 -1.94
N THR A 65 12.53 -9.33 -1.85
CA THR A 65 12.20 -10.51 -2.65
C THR A 65 11.50 -10.19 -3.97
N ALA A 66 10.97 -8.98 -4.16
CA ALA A 66 10.28 -8.60 -5.40
C ALA A 66 11.12 -8.77 -6.68
N PRO A 67 12.43 -8.43 -6.72
CA PRO A 67 13.28 -8.72 -7.87
C PRO A 67 13.44 -10.22 -8.16
N VAL A 68 13.48 -11.05 -7.11
CA VAL A 68 13.59 -12.51 -7.23
C VAL A 68 12.32 -13.06 -7.90
N TRP A 69 11.14 -12.62 -7.48
CA TRP A 69 9.88 -13.00 -8.11
C TRP A 69 9.82 -12.58 -9.60
N GLY A 70 10.37 -11.40 -9.91
CA GLY A 70 10.52 -10.94 -11.30
C GLY A 70 11.42 -11.84 -12.12
N SER A 71 12.58 -12.25 -11.58
CA SER A 71 13.51 -13.14 -12.28
C SER A 71 12.97 -14.56 -12.46
N LEU A 72 12.22 -15.08 -11.48
CA LEU A 72 11.60 -16.40 -11.56
C LEU A 72 10.60 -16.52 -12.72
N THR A 73 9.96 -15.43 -13.18
CA THR A 73 9.12 -15.44 -14.38
C THR A 73 9.89 -15.75 -15.65
N ALA A 74 11.22 -15.68 -15.59
CA ALA A 74 12.11 -16.08 -16.68
C ALA A 74 12.28 -17.60 -16.80
N GLU A 75 12.18 -18.33 -15.72
CA GLU A 75 12.47 -19.77 -15.67
C GLU A 75 11.18 -20.60 -15.50
N PHE A 76 10.24 -20.10 -14.72
CA PHE A 76 9.00 -20.79 -14.37
C PHE A 76 7.77 -20.19 -15.07
N SER A 77 6.69 -20.96 -15.13
CA SER A 77 5.38 -20.49 -15.61
C SER A 77 4.90 -19.30 -14.77
N PRO A 78 4.63 -18.12 -15.39
CA PRO A 78 4.08 -16.98 -14.66
C PRO A 78 2.75 -17.29 -13.97
N LYS A 79 1.88 -18.11 -14.59
CA LYS A 79 0.63 -18.57 -14.00
C LYS A 79 0.91 -19.40 -12.76
N GLY A 80 1.79 -20.41 -12.84
CA GLY A 80 2.14 -21.25 -11.68
C GLY A 80 2.75 -20.46 -10.53
N LEU A 81 3.61 -19.45 -10.82
CA LEU A 81 4.15 -18.54 -9.80
C LEU A 81 3.06 -17.67 -9.14
N PHE A 82 2.09 -17.20 -9.93
CA PHE A 82 0.96 -16.41 -9.43
C PHE A 82 0.08 -17.25 -8.51
N GLU A 83 -0.27 -18.48 -8.92
CA GLU A 83 -1.03 -19.45 -8.14
C GLU A 83 -0.30 -19.86 -6.85
N LEU A 84 1.02 -20.07 -6.91
CA LEU A 84 1.85 -20.36 -5.73
C LEU A 84 1.78 -19.21 -4.72
N ALA A 85 1.86 -17.96 -5.18
CA ALA A 85 1.76 -16.80 -4.31
C ALA A 85 0.37 -16.67 -3.66
N PHE A 86 -0.71 -17.04 -4.36
CA PHE A 86 -2.05 -17.11 -3.78
C PHE A 86 -2.16 -18.21 -2.73
N LEU A 87 -1.75 -19.43 -3.08
CA LEU A 87 -1.80 -20.57 -2.19
C LEU A 87 -1.00 -20.32 -0.90
N SER A 88 0.21 -19.79 -1.02
CA SER A 88 1.04 -19.46 0.13
C SER A 88 0.39 -18.42 1.04
N ASN A 89 -0.20 -17.36 0.49
CA ASN A 89 -0.95 -16.37 1.28
C ASN A 89 -2.15 -17.00 2.00
N GLY A 90 -2.90 -17.89 1.34
CA GLY A 90 -4.01 -18.61 1.95
C GLY A 90 -3.56 -19.47 3.13
N ILE A 91 -2.52 -20.27 2.95
CA ILE A 91 -1.94 -21.11 4.02
C ILE A 91 -1.44 -20.24 5.19
N ILE A 92 -0.74 -19.15 4.90
CA ILE A 92 -0.21 -18.26 5.93
C ILE A 92 -1.34 -17.60 6.71
N PHE A 93 -2.41 -17.12 6.07
CA PHE A 93 -3.56 -16.58 6.78
C PHE A 93 -4.27 -17.62 7.65
N LEU A 94 -4.36 -18.86 7.16
CA LEU A 94 -4.91 -19.95 7.96
C LEU A 94 -4.07 -20.15 9.24
N LEU A 95 -2.75 -20.26 9.10
CA LEU A 95 -1.84 -20.45 10.23
C LEU A 95 -1.88 -19.24 11.19
N MET A 96 -1.96 -18.01 10.68
CA MET A 96 -2.12 -16.82 11.52
C MET A 96 -3.41 -16.84 12.34
N GLY A 97 -4.50 -17.36 11.78
CA GLY A 97 -5.79 -17.46 12.47
C GLY A 97 -5.82 -18.46 13.64
N PHE A 98 -4.85 -19.36 13.68
CA PHE A 98 -4.76 -20.39 14.74
C PHE A 98 -3.60 -20.17 15.72
N THR A 99 -2.77 -19.13 15.55
CA THR A 99 -1.67 -18.85 16.46
C THR A 99 -2.03 -17.76 17.46
N ASP A 100 -1.75 -18.00 18.75
CA ASP A 100 -1.84 -17.02 19.83
C ASP A 100 -0.44 -16.53 20.27
N SER A 101 0.61 -16.78 19.45
CA SER A 101 2.00 -16.43 19.75
C SER A 101 2.50 -15.31 18.83
N LEU A 102 2.94 -14.18 19.42
CA LEU A 102 3.48 -13.05 18.67
C LEU A 102 4.75 -13.40 17.87
N PRO A 103 5.72 -14.17 18.40
CA PRO A 103 6.88 -14.63 17.62
C PRO A 103 6.48 -15.47 16.41
N VAL A 104 5.52 -16.39 16.56
CA VAL A 104 5.01 -17.20 15.45
C VAL A 104 4.32 -16.31 14.40
N LEU A 105 3.50 -15.36 14.85
CA LEU A 105 2.83 -14.40 13.98
C LEU A 105 3.85 -13.57 13.17
N LEU A 106 4.95 -13.13 13.82
CA LEU A 106 6.05 -12.43 13.14
C LEU A 106 6.70 -13.30 12.07
N VAL A 107 7.06 -14.55 12.40
CA VAL A 107 7.68 -15.47 11.43
C VAL A 107 6.76 -15.68 10.24
N LEU A 108 5.46 -15.91 10.46
CA LEU A 108 4.47 -16.04 9.40
C LEU A 108 4.39 -14.78 8.52
N ARG A 109 4.46 -13.59 9.11
CA ARG A 109 4.50 -12.31 8.37
C ARG A 109 5.76 -12.14 7.53
N LEU A 110 6.93 -12.56 8.03
CA LEU A 110 8.18 -12.55 7.27
C LEU A 110 8.12 -13.52 6.08
N ILE A 111 7.62 -14.73 6.30
CA ILE A 111 7.39 -15.71 5.22
C ILE A 111 6.37 -15.17 4.21
N GLN A 112 5.30 -14.51 4.67
CA GLN A 112 4.32 -13.87 3.79
C GLN A 112 4.97 -12.80 2.92
N GLY A 113 5.86 -11.98 3.47
CA GLY A 113 6.62 -10.99 2.71
C GLY A 113 7.48 -11.65 1.62
N ALA A 114 8.17 -12.73 1.96
CA ALA A 114 9.02 -13.46 1.02
C ALA A 114 8.21 -14.13 -0.11
N LEU A 115 7.03 -14.64 0.20
CA LEU A 115 6.14 -15.33 -0.75
C LEU A 115 5.10 -14.40 -1.40
N GLY A 116 5.16 -13.10 -1.14
CA GLY A 116 4.20 -12.09 -1.60
C GLY A 116 4.35 -11.65 -3.06
N GLY A 117 4.93 -12.46 -3.94
CA GLY A 117 5.24 -12.12 -5.33
C GLY A 117 4.07 -11.92 -6.29
N ALA A 118 2.83 -12.19 -5.86
CA ALA A 118 1.64 -12.15 -6.71
C ALA A 118 1.50 -10.83 -7.50
N SER A 119 1.74 -9.68 -6.85
CA SER A 119 1.61 -8.37 -7.52
C SER A 119 2.64 -8.19 -8.64
N THR A 120 3.89 -8.60 -8.42
CA THR A 120 4.96 -8.52 -9.43
C THR A 120 4.67 -9.43 -10.61
N VAL A 121 4.30 -10.68 -10.32
CA VAL A 121 3.97 -11.68 -11.35
C VAL A 121 2.70 -11.29 -12.10
N GLY A 122 1.66 -10.76 -11.41
CA GLY A 122 0.43 -10.30 -12.04
C GLY A 122 0.65 -9.14 -13.02
N ILE A 123 1.49 -8.16 -12.68
CA ILE A 123 1.91 -7.08 -13.59
C ILE A 123 2.59 -7.68 -14.83
N PHE A 124 3.50 -8.64 -14.64
CA PHE A 124 4.15 -9.34 -15.75
C PHE A 124 3.12 -10.05 -16.64
N MET A 125 2.20 -10.83 -16.08
CA MET A 125 1.15 -11.54 -16.82
C MET A 125 0.28 -10.57 -17.64
N ILE A 126 -0.14 -9.46 -17.05
CA ILE A 126 -0.90 -8.39 -17.75
C ILE A 126 -0.08 -7.84 -18.92
N SER A 127 1.22 -7.62 -18.74
CA SER A 127 2.08 -7.10 -19.80
C SER A 127 2.20 -8.06 -20.99
N GLN A 128 2.19 -9.37 -20.73
CA GLN A 128 2.28 -10.41 -21.78
C GLN A 128 0.96 -10.59 -22.55
N LEU A 129 -0.18 -10.42 -21.87
CA LEU A 129 -1.52 -10.59 -22.48
C LEU A 129 -2.00 -9.32 -23.22
N SER A 130 -1.47 -8.15 -22.88
CA SER A 130 -1.91 -6.86 -23.43
C SER A 130 -1.27 -6.58 -24.80
N SER A 131 -2.02 -5.89 -25.66
CA SER A 131 -1.46 -5.22 -26.85
C SER A 131 -0.65 -3.99 -26.43
N LYS A 132 0.22 -3.47 -27.31
CA LYS A 132 0.99 -2.25 -27.02
C LYS A 132 0.09 -1.07 -26.65
N ASP A 133 -1.02 -0.90 -27.35
CA ASP A 133 -1.98 0.20 -27.13
C ASP A 133 -2.85 0.00 -25.91
N GLY A 134 -3.16 -1.25 -25.54
CA GLY A 134 -3.99 -1.60 -24.38
C GLY A 134 -3.23 -1.77 -23.07
N LEU A 135 -1.90 -1.82 -23.09
CA LEU A 135 -1.09 -2.14 -21.91
C LEU A 135 -1.29 -1.15 -20.77
N ALA A 136 -1.24 0.15 -21.05
CA ALA A 136 -1.40 1.18 -20.04
C ALA A 136 -2.78 1.11 -19.38
N GLY A 137 -3.84 0.88 -20.16
CA GLY A 137 -5.20 0.71 -19.67
C GLY A 137 -5.34 -0.51 -18.77
N ASN A 138 -4.80 -1.66 -19.18
CA ASN A 138 -4.89 -2.89 -18.39
C ASN A 138 -4.06 -2.83 -17.10
N LEU A 139 -2.90 -2.18 -17.10
CA LEU A 139 -2.12 -1.93 -15.88
C LEU A 139 -2.85 -0.99 -14.92
N SER A 140 -3.54 0.02 -15.45
CA SER A 140 -4.39 0.91 -14.66
C SER A 140 -5.55 0.14 -14.03
N LEU A 141 -6.24 -0.72 -14.78
CA LEU A 141 -7.30 -1.58 -14.25
C LEU A 141 -6.77 -2.54 -13.18
N TYR A 142 -5.56 -3.08 -13.34
CA TYR A 142 -4.90 -3.93 -12.35
C TYR A 142 -4.68 -3.17 -11.03
N GLN A 143 -4.16 -1.94 -11.11
CA GLN A 143 -3.98 -1.09 -9.94
C GLN A 143 -5.33 -0.71 -9.29
N ASN A 144 -6.36 -0.43 -10.10
CA ASN A 144 -7.70 -0.13 -9.60
C ASN A 144 -8.33 -1.33 -8.89
N SER A 145 -8.10 -2.55 -9.37
CA SER A 145 -8.55 -3.78 -8.70
C SER A 145 -7.93 -3.93 -7.31
N MET A 146 -6.62 -3.68 -7.17
CA MET A 146 -5.95 -3.64 -5.86
C MET A 146 -6.58 -2.59 -4.94
N THR A 147 -6.82 -1.40 -5.47
CA THR A 147 -7.34 -0.28 -4.69
C THR A 147 -8.77 -0.55 -4.23
N ALA A 148 -9.62 -1.15 -5.09
CA ALA A 148 -10.98 -1.55 -4.74
C ALA A 148 -10.98 -2.61 -3.62
N GLY A 149 -10.08 -3.60 -3.69
CA GLY A 149 -9.90 -4.58 -2.61
C GLY A 149 -9.47 -3.93 -1.30
N SER A 150 -8.54 -2.97 -1.37
CA SER A 150 -8.07 -2.22 -0.20
C SER A 150 -9.15 -1.31 0.41
N LEU A 151 -10.09 -0.82 -0.39
CA LEU A 151 -11.21 0.00 0.08
C LEU A 151 -12.25 -0.84 0.83
N LEU A 152 -12.61 -2.00 0.26
CA LEU A 152 -13.70 -2.84 0.79
C LEU A 152 -13.26 -3.80 1.91
N GLY A 153 -11.96 -4.12 1.98
CA GLY A 153 -11.42 -5.05 2.98
C GLY A 153 -11.63 -4.60 4.43
N PRO A 154 -11.23 -3.37 4.83
CA PRO A 154 -11.26 -2.94 6.21
C PRO A 154 -12.63 -2.99 6.90
N PRO A 155 -13.73 -2.49 6.32
CA PRO A 155 -15.05 -2.58 6.97
C PRO A 155 -15.52 -4.02 7.11
N VAL A 156 -15.22 -4.88 6.13
CA VAL A 156 -15.58 -6.31 6.20
C VAL A 156 -14.75 -7.01 7.29
N GLY A 157 -13.45 -6.77 7.33
CA GLY A 157 -12.57 -7.35 8.36
C GLY A 157 -12.96 -6.93 9.78
N ALA A 158 -13.24 -5.64 9.97
CA ALA A 158 -13.71 -5.10 11.24
C ALA A 158 -15.07 -5.69 11.67
N TYR A 159 -16.02 -5.79 10.74
CA TYR A 159 -17.33 -6.38 10.98
C TYR A 159 -17.23 -7.85 11.39
N LEU A 160 -16.44 -8.65 10.63
CA LEU A 160 -16.22 -10.06 10.92
C LEU A 160 -15.57 -10.24 12.30
N ALA A 161 -14.53 -9.49 12.61
CA ALA A 161 -13.83 -9.57 13.89
C ALA A 161 -14.75 -9.18 15.08
N ALA A 162 -15.61 -8.17 14.89
CA ALA A 162 -16.54 -7.69 15.91
C ALA A 162 -17.65 -8.71 16.19
N HIS A 163 -18.29 -9.28 15.18
CA HIS A 163 -19.50 -10.10 15.35
C HIS A 163 -19.25 -11.61 15.36
N LEU A 164 -18.22 -12.10 14.64
CA LEU A 164 -17.92 -13.52 14.50
C LEU A 164 -16.59 -13.92 15.18
N GLY A 165 -15.96 -12.96 15.85
CA GLY A 165 -14.69 -13.15 16.55
C GLY A 165 -13.44 -13.04 15.68
N TYR A 166 -12.29 -12.90 16.32
CA TYR A 166 -11.01 -12.53 15.69
C TYR A 166 -10.45 -13.59 14.72
N ARG A 167 -10.95 -14.81 14.73
CA ARG A 167 -10.55 -15.86 13.76
C ARG A 167 -11.29 -15.78 12.44
N SER A 168 -12.49 -15.21 12.43
CA SER A 168 -13.35 -15.18 11.26
C SER A 168 -12.78 -14.41 10.07
N PRO A 169 -12.08 -13.25 10.20
CA PRO A 169 -11.46 -12.57 9.08
C PRO A 169 -10.38 -13.42 8.38
N PHE A 170 -9.62 -14.21 9.15
CA PHE A 170 -8.62 -15.11 8.56
C PHE A 170 -9.31 -16.21 7.73
N ILE A 171 -10.34 -16.86 8.29
CA ILE A 171 -11.07 -17.93 7.61
C ILE A 171 -11.72 -17.41 6.32
N VAL A 172 -12.42 -16.28 6.39
CA VAL A 172 -13.04 -15.66 5.21
C VAL A 172 -11.98 -15.30 4.15
N SER A 173 -10.83 -14.78 4.56
CA SER A 173 -9.73 -14.48 3.64
C SER A 173 -9.18 -15.74 2.96
N VAL A 174 -9.06 -16.86 3.69
CA VAL A 174 -8.63 -18.16 3.12
C VAL A 174 -9.65 -18.65 2.08
N VAL A 175 -10.94 -18.59 2.41
CA VAL A 175 -12.01 -19.00 1.48
C VAL A 175 -11.98 -18.13 0.22
N MET A 176 -11.89 -16.81 0.37
CA MET A 176 -11.82 -15.88 -0.76
C MET A 176 -10.59 -16.13 -1.63
N ILE A 177 -9.41 -16.30 -1.04
CA ILE A 177 -8.18 -16.66 -1.77
C ILE A 177 -8.37 -17.98 -2.52
N GLY A 178 -8.96 -18.99 -1.89
CA GLY A 178 -9.25 -20.28 -2.52
C GLY A 178 -10.18 -20.13 -3.73
N VAL A 179 -11.26 -19.36 -3.61
CA VAL A 179 -12.18 -19.09 -4.72
C VAL A 179 -11.46 -18.40 -5.88
N PHE A 180 -10.68 -17.32 -5.62
CA PHE A 180 -9.97 -16.62 -6.68
C PHE A 180 -8.83 -17.44 -7.28
N LEU A 181 -8.18 -18.29 -6.50
CA LEU A 181 -7.20 -19.27 -6.99
C LEU A 181 -7.85 -20.25 -7.98
N LEU A 182 -8.99 -20.83 -7.62
CA LEU A 182 -9.74 -21.72 -8.51
C LEU A 182 -10.19 -21.02 -9.79
N LEU A 183 -10.70 -19.78 -9.69
CA LEU A 183 -11.07 -19.00 -10.87
C LEU A 183 -9.86 -18.71 -11.76
N CYS A 184 -8.71 -18.39 -11.18
CA CYS A 184 -7.47 -18.20 -11.92
C CYS A 184 -7.06 -19.50 -12.64
N GLN A 185 -7.08 -20.62 -11.93
CA GLN A 185 -6.71 -21.92 -12.48
C GLN A 185 -7.57 -22.34 -13.67
N ILE A 186 -8.90 -22.11 -13.60
CA ILE A 186 -9.85 -22.51 -14.64
C ILE A 186 -9.81 -21.58 -15.86
N TYR A 187 -9.74 -20.26 -15.63
CA TYR A 187 -9.99 -19.28 -16.69
C TYR A 187 -8.74 -18.55 -17.21
N VAL A 188 -7.61 -18.63 -16.53
CA VAL A 188 -6.35 -18.05 -17.01
C VAL A 188 -5.54 -19.12 -17.70
N ALA A 189 -5.29 -18.95 -19.01
CA ALA A 189 -4.46 -19.87 -19.78
C ALA A 189 -2.97 -19.68 -19.42
N GLU A 190 -2.16 -20.72 -19.72
CA GLU A 190 -0.69 -20.61 -19.63
C GLU A 190 -0.16 -19.48 -20.50
N ILE A 191 0.74 -18.69 -19.93
CA ILE A 191 1.29 -17.49 -20.57
C ILE A 191 2.71 -17.80 -21.07
N HIS A 192 2.86 -17.84 -22.39
CA HIS A 192 4.16 -17.99 -23.04
C HIS A 192 4.86 -16.64 -23.13
N LYS A 193 6.16 -16.63 -22.84
CA LYS A 193 7.01 -15.45 -22.90
C LYS A 193 7.03 -14.80 -24.28
N LYS A 194 6.86 -13.48 -24.31
CA LYS A 194 7.38 -12.67 -25.39
C LYS A 194 8.75 -12.13 -25.00
N GLU A 195 9.72 -12.19 -25.91
CA GLU A 195 10.99 -11.47 -25.72
C GLU A 195 10.71 -9.99 -25.53
N THR A 196 11.13 -9.46 -24.40
CA THR A 196 10.97 -8.05 -24.06
C THR A 196 12.32 -7.37 -24.32
N ASP A 197 12.26 -6.30 -25.09
CA ASP A 197 13.41 -5.43 -25.41
C ASP A 197 14.06 -4.92 -24.10
N ARG A 198 15.36 -5.21 -23.95
CA ARG A 198 16.16 -4.83 -22.79
C ARG A 198 16.71 -3.43 -22.97
N ASP A 199 16.56 -2.61 -21.98
CA ASP A 199 17.40 -1.48 -21.56
C ASP A 199 17.27 -0.12 -22.25
N ARG A 200 16.50 0.76 -21.58
CA ARG A 200 16.92 2.17 -21.44
C ARG A 200 17.76 2.30 -20.17
N LYS A 201 19.03 2.67 -20.29
CA LYS A 201 19.90 2.99 -19.15
C LYS A 201 19.23 4.08 -18.33
N SER A 202 18.98 3.79 -17.07
CA SER A 202 18.36 4.73 -16.12
C SER A 202 19.46 5.60 -15.52
N SER A 203 19.39 6.92 -15.72
CA SER A 203 20.26 7.87 -15.03
C SER A 203 19.63 8.25 -13.69
N PHE A 204 20.32 7.95 -12.61
CA PHE A 204 19.95 8.39 -11.26
C PHE A 204 20.32 9.87 -11.08
N SER A 205 19.37 10.76 -11.37
CA SER A 205 19.55 12.20 -11.10
C SER A 205 19.10 12.54 -9.67
N ARG A 206 19.61 13.69 -9.17
CA ARG A 206 19.21 14.23 -7.87
C ARG A 206 17.68 14.45 -7.77
N ASP A 207 17.04 14.81 -8.87
CA ASP A 207 15.59 15.01 -8.94
C ASP A 207 14.81 13.72 -8.69
N VAL A 208 15.34 12.57 -9.18
CA VAL A 208 14.74 11.23 -8.94
C VAL A 208 14.84 10.86 -7.46
N MET A 209 15.94 11.21 -6.80
CA MET A 209 16.09 10.98 -5.35
C MET A 209 15.07 11.80 -4.55
N TRP A 210 14.80 13.05 -4.95
CA TRP A 210 13.73 13.84 -4.34
C TRP A 210 12.34 13.26 -4.61
N GLY A 211 12.10 12.79 -5.82
CA GLY A 211 10.86 12.05 -6.14
C GLY A 211 10.69 10.83 -5.23
N TRP A 212 11.77 10.09 -4.99
CA TRP A 212 11.78 8.97 -4.03
C TRP A 212 11.44 9.43 -2.62
N ALA A 213 12.11 10.46 -2.11
CA ALA A 213 11.93 10.95 -0.74
C ALA A 213 10.49 11.48 -0.51
N LEU A 214 9.93 12.23 -1.46
CA LEU A 214 8.56 12.73 -1.37
C LEU A 214 7.52 11.59 -1.43
N SER A 215 7.75 10.57 -2.26
CA SER A 215 6.89 9.38 -2.31
C SER A 215 6.98 8.54 -1.03
N PHE A 216 8.17 8.44 -0.44
CA PHE A 216 8.40 7.76 0.83
C PHE A 216 7.62 8.43 1.97
N ILE A 217 7.73 9.75 2.10
CA ILE A 217 7.01 10.53 3.11
C ILE A 217 5.50 10.47 2.88
N ALA A 218 5.04 10.61 1.64
CA ALA A 218 3.62 10.46 1.31
C ALA A 218 3.08 9.08 1.72
N THR A 219 3.88 8.02 1.54
CA THR A 219 3.50 6.67 1.96
C THR A 219 3.44 6.55 3.49
N ILE A 220 4.35 7.18 4.22
CA ILE A 220 4.28 7.23 5.69
C ILE A 220 2.95 7.85 6.12
N HIS A 221 2.55 8.99 5.55
CA HIS A 221 1.25 9.61 5.84
C HIS A 221 0.06 8.69 5.54
N LEU A 222 0.13 7.86 4.51
CA LEU A 222 -0.97 6.94 4.16
C LEU A 222 -1.09 5.75 5.13
N ILE A 223 0.05 5.23 5.62
CA ILE A 223 0.14 3.87 6.22
C ILE A 223 0.37 3.87 7.74
N PHE A 224 0.76 4.99 8.38
CA PHE A 224 1.09 4.99 9.82
C PHE A 224 -0.11 4.66 10.73
N LEU A 225 -1.32 5.12 10.35
CA LEU A 225 -2.49 5.10 11.24
C LEU A 225 -2.99 3.70 11.64
N PRO A 226 -3.13 2.72 10.73
CA PRO A 226 -3.68 1.42 11.08
C PRO A 226 -3.01 0.77 12.29
N SER A 227 -1.67 0.91 12.42
CA SER A 227 -0.89 0.29 13.50
C SER A 227 -1.19 0.86 14.89
N ILE A 228 -1.62 2.13 14.96
CA ILE A 228 -1.91 2.84 16.23
C ILE A 228 -3.39 3.13 16.42
N LEU A 229 -4.24 2.75 15.47
CA LEU A 229 -5.67 3.07 15.48
C LEU A 229 -6.39 2.57 16.74
N PRO A 230 -6.09 1.37 17.30
CA PRO A 230 -6.66 0.94 18.57
C PRO A 230 -6.38 1.92 19.72
N HIS A 231 -5.15 2.44 19.81
CA HIS A 231 -4.73 3.40 20.83
C HIS A 231 -5.44 4.75 20.66
N VAL A 232 -5.54 5.24 19.41
CA VAL A 232 -6.26 6.49 19.11
C VAL A 232 -7.74 6.38 19.50
N LEU A 233 -8.40 5.27 19.16
CA LEU A 233 -9.80 5.04 19.47
C LEU A 233 -10.03 4.84 20.97
N GLY A 234 -9.09 4.19 21.65
CA GLY A 234 -9.08 4.10 23.13
C GLY A 234 -9.02 5.47 23.80
N GLY A 235 -8.25 6.41 23.25
CA GLY A 235 -8.20 7.80 23.69
C GLY A 235 -9.54 8.55 23.57
N PHE A 236 -10.41 8.13 22.63
CA PHE A 236 -11.80 8.62 22.51
C PHE A 236 -12.82 7.79 23.30
N GLY A 237 -12.38 6.90 24.18
CA GLY A 237 -13.26 6.05 25.00
C GLY A 237 -13.91 4.88 24.26
N LEU A 238 -13.45 4.54 23.05
CA LEU A 238 -13.95 3.38 22.32
C LEU A 238 -13.10 2.14 22.60
N ALA A 239 -13.79 1.02 22.91
CA ALA A 239 -13.15 -0.27 23.15
C ALA A 239 -13.97 -1.40 22.50
N GLY A 240 -13.36 -2.59 22.40
CA GLY A 240 -14.01 -3.79 21.92
C GLY A 240 -14.64 -3.65 20.53
N GLU A 241 -15.88 -4.08 20.40
CA GLU A 241 -16.63 -4.10 19.13
C GLU A 241 -16.82 -2.69 18.54
N ASN A 242 -17.08 -1.68 19.36
CA ASN A 242 -17.26 -0.31 18.88
C ASN A 242 -15.98 0.28 18.31
N ALA A 243 -14.83 -0.01 18.91
CA ALA A 243 -13.53 0.39 18.37
C ALA A 243 -13.25 -0.29 17.03
N LEU A 244 -13.54 -1.59 16.90
CA LEU A 244 -13.36 -2.33 15.63
C LEU A 244 -14.24 -1.77 14.51
N LYS A 245 -15.53 -1.53 14.78
CA LYS A 245 -16.46 -0.93 13.81
C LYS A 245 -15.99 0.47 13.39
N ALA A 246 -15.66 1.33 14.35
CA ALA A 246 -15.14 2.66 14.06
C ALA A 246 -13.85 2.62 13.21
N ALA A 247 -12.92 1.72 13.54
CA ALA A 247 -11.70 1.52 12.77
C ALA A 247 -11.99 1.16 11.31
N GLY A 248 -12.90 0.21 11.06
CA GLY A 248 -13.29 -0.20 9.71
C GLY A 248 -13.86 0.95 8.89
N PHE A 249 -14.78 1.73 9.45
CA PHE A 249 -15.39 2.89 8.78
C PHE A 249 -14.38 4.02 8.54
N ILE A 250 -13.51 4.33 9.50
CA ILE A 250 -12.45 5.34 9.33
C ILE A 250 -11.51 4.90 8.21
N MET A 251 -11.06 3.64 8.20
CA MET A 251 -10.16 3.12 7.17
C MET A 251 -10.81 3.13 5.78
N MET A 252 -12.08 2.77 5.67
CA MET A 252 -12.83 2.87 4.42
C MET A 252 -12.93 4.33 3.96
N GLY A 253 -13.31 5.24 4.86
CA GLY A 253 -13.51 6.65 4.54
C GLY A 253 -12.23 7.33 4.04
N TYR A 254 -11.11 7.19 4.75
CA TYR A 254 -9.87 7.81 4.30
C TYR A 254 -9.29 7.13 3.05
N THR A 255 -9.55 5.83 2.82
CA THR A 255 -9.15 5.17 1.58
C THR A 255 -9.99 5.68 0.40
N ALA A 256 -11.29 5.87 0.58
CA ALA A 256 -12.16 6.47 -0.43
C ALA A 256 -11.70 7.88 -0.82
N THR A 257 -11.43 8.74 0.19
CA THR A 257 -10.93 10.10 -0.08
C THR A 257 -9.54 10.10 -0.70
N ALA A 258 -8.66 9.14 -0.35
CA ALA A 258 -7.36 8.96 -1.00
C ALA A 258 -7.51 8.64 -2.50
N ILE A 259 -8.46 7.77 -2.88
CA ILE A 259 -8.74 7.44 -4.28
C ILE A 259 -9.27 8.68 -5.03
N ILE A 260 -10.31 9.31 -4.48
CA ILE A 260 -10.94 10.49 -5.10
C ILE A 260 -9.93 11.63 -5.23
N GLY A 261 -9.22 11.95 -4.16
CA GLY A 261 -8.24 13.03 -4.14
C GLY A 261 -7.06 12.78 -5.08
N SER A 262 -6.54 11.56 -5.09
CA SER A 262 -5.49 11.15 -6.03
C SER A 262 -5.92 11.35 -7.48
N TYR A 263 -7.14 10.90 -7.83
CA TYR A 263 -7.67 11.04 -9.18
C TYR A 263 -7.91 12.51 -9.55
N VAL A 264 -8.65 13.24 -8.73
CA VAL A 264 -9.05 14.63 -9.01
C VAL A 264 -7.83 15.54 -9.10
N ILE A 265 -6.96 15.52 -8.09
CA ILE A 265 -5.78 16.42 -8.04
C ILE A 265 -4.81 16.09 -9.17
N SER A 266 -4.53 14.81 -9.43
CA SER A 266 -3.59 14.41 -10.48
C SER A 266 -4.11 14.74 -11.88
N ARG A 267 -5.42 14.58 -12.13
CA ARG A 267 -6.03 14.83 -13.44
C ARG A 267 -6.10 16.33 -13.78
N TRP A 268 -6.38 17.16 -12.78
CA TRP A 268 -6.58 18.58 -12.99
C TRP A 268 -5.30 19.42 -12.83
N THR A 269 -4.18 18.80 -12.47
CA THR A 269 -2.90 19.48 -12.35
C THR A 269 -2.18 19.55 -13.71
N PRO A 270 -1.98 20.76 -14.27
CA PRO A 270 -1.18 20.92 -15.49
C PRO A 270 0.28 20.48 -15.25
N ARG A 271 0.90 19.87 -16.26
CA ARG A 271 2.30 19.39 -16.17
C ARG A 271 3.28 20.46 -15.69
N ALA A 272 3.12 21.69 -16.14
CA ALA A 272 3.99 22.81 -15.72
C ALA A 272 3.89 23.18 -14.23
N LYS A 273 2.81 22.76 -13.54
CA LYS A 273 2.56 23.07 -12.11
C LYS A 273 2.80 21.86 -11.19
N LEU A 274 3.16 20.69 -11.71
CA LEU A 274 3.29 19.45 -10.95
C LEU A 274 4.17 19.62 -9.70
N THR A 275 5.36 20.17 -9.84
CA THR A 275 6.31 20.36 -8.74
C THR A 275 5.73 21.22 -7.62
N GLY A 276 5.07 22.34 -7.97
CA GLY A 276 4.44 23.24 -6.98
C GLY A 276 3.24 22.55 -6.28
N VAL A 277 2.43 21.81 -7.03
CA VAL A 277 1.26 21.09 -6.46
C VAL A 277 1.72 19.92 -5.56
N ILE A 278 2.79 19.20 -5.92
CA ILE A 278 3.38 18.16 -5.06
C ILE A 278 3.82 18.77 -3.73
N ALA A 279 4.56 19.89 -3.77
CA ALA A 279 5.01 20.55 -2.55
C ALA A 279 3.84 21.06 -1.70
N ALA A 280 2.85 21.71 -2.33
CA ALA A 280 1.64 22.18 -1.64
C ALA A 280 0.84 21.02 -1.01
N ALA A 281 0.69 19.90 -1.71
CA ALA A 281 0.03 18.71 -1.19
C ALA A 281 0.77 18.12 0.03
N CYS A 282 2.10 18.06 0.00
CA CYS A 282 2.90 17.65 1.14
C CYS A 282 2.74 18.60 2.33
N LEU A 283 2.84 19.92 2.13
CA LEU A 283 2.69 20.91 3.20
C LEU A 283 1.28 20.90 3.81
N LEU A 284 0.25 20.83 2.97
CA LEU A 284 -1.14 20.75 3.44
C LEU A 284 -1.39 19.44 4.21
N SER A 285 -0.78 18.34 3.78
CA SER A 285 -0.84 17.08 4.51
C SER A 285 -0.11 17.14 5.86
N ALA A 286 1.02 17.85 5.94
CA ALA A 286 1.72 18.09 7.20
C ALA A 286 0.87 18.95 8.16
N LEU A 287 0.16 19.96 7.64
CA LEU A 287 -0.78 20.76 8.40
C LEU A 287 -1.91 19.88 8.98
N PHE A 288 -2.59 19.10 8.13
CA PHE A 288 -3.64 18.19 8.61
C PHE A 288 -3.09 17.13 9.57
N GLN A 289 -1.85 16.66 9.38
CA GLN A 289 -1.19 15.75 10.33
C GLN A 289 -1.09 16.36 11.73
N ALA A 290 -0.65 17.62 11.84
CA ALA A 290 -0.59 18.33 13.10
C ALA A 290 -1.99 18.56 13.69
N LEU A 291 -2.97 18.89 12.86
CA LEU A 291 -4.36 19.14 13.27
C LEU A 291 -5.06 17.88 13.81
N LEU A 292 -4.59 16.66 13.50
CA LEU A 292 -5.15 15.42 14.09
C LEU A 292 -5.13 15.44 15.62
N PHE A 293 -4.14 16.11 16.23
CA PHE A 293 -4.07 16.23 17.69
C PHE A 293 -5.19 17.07 18.28
N LEU A 294 -5.74 18.03 17.54
CA LEU A 294 -6.82 18.91 17.98
C LEU A 294 -8.21 18.25 17.85
N SER A 295 -8.29 17.01 17.37
CA SER A 295 -9.56 16.30 17.27
C SER A 295 -10.14 15.99 18.65
N GLN A 296 -11.38 16.43 18.89
CA GLN A 296 -12.09 16.24 20.16
C GLN A 296 -12.93 14.95 20.21
N GLY A 297 -12.96 14.18 19.12
CA GLY A 297 -13.71 12.94 19.01
C GLY A 297 -13.48 12.21 17.69
N VAL A 298 -14.07 11.03 17.58
CA VAL A 298 -13.88 10.12 16.44
C VAL A 298 -14.25 10.76 15.10
N VAL A 299 -15.36 11.53 15.06
CA VAL A 299 -15.85 12.14 13.82
C VAL A 299 -14.90 13.24 13.34
N SER A 300 -14.48 14.17 14.22
CA SER A 300 -13.52 15.23 13.86
C SER A 300 -12.17 14.63 13.43
N PHE A 301 -11.70 13.59 14.13
CA PHE A 301 -10.50 12.83 13.73
C PHE A 301 -10.65 12.23 12.35
N ALA A 302 -11.76 11.53 12.07
CA ALA A 302 -12.02 10.90 10.79
C ALA A 302 -12.05 11.92 9.64
N VAL A 303 -12.74 13.06 9.84
CA VAL A 303 -12.82 14.13 8.81
C VAL A 303 -11.44 14.71 8.51
N ILE A 304 -10.65 15.09 9.53
CA ILE A 304 -9.29 15.61 9.32
C ILE A 304 -8.43 14.57 8.60
N ARG A 305 -8.55 13.31 9.00
CA ARG A 305 -7.82 12.20 8.37
C ARG A 305 -8.22 11.99 6.90
N MET A 306 -9.51 12.07 6.58
CA MET A 306 -10.00 11.98 5.20
C MET A 306 -9.47 13.11 4.33
N LEU A 307 -9.46 14.35 4.82
CA LEU A 307 -8.88 15.50 4.11
C LEU A 307 -7.38 15.31 3.88
N GLN A 308 -6.65 14.89 4.90
CA GLN A 308 -5.22 14.60 4.81
C GLN A 308 -4.90 13.57 3.73
N THR A 309 -5.58 12.42 3.77
CA THR A 309 -5.33 11.32 2.85
C THR A 309 -5.77 11.65 1.42
N GLY A 310 -6.87 12.39 1.26
CA GLY A 310 -7.31 12.88 -0.03
C GLY A 310 -6.27 13.75 -0.73
N VAL A 311 -5.54 14.55 0.03
CA VAL A 311 -4.49 15.41 -0.52
C VAL A 311 -3.19 14.64 -0.76
N VAL A 312 -2.70 13.90 0.24
CA VAL A 312 -1.37 13.24 0.15
C VAL A 312 -1.34 12.10 -0.86
N ALA A 313 -2.46 11.44 -1.10
CA ALA A 313 -2.52 10.33 -2.04
C ALA A 313 -2.20 10.74 -3.49
N ALA A 314 -2.40 12.01 -3.84
CA ALA A 314 -2.06 12.54 -5.15
C ALA A 314 -0.53 12.69 -5.37
N VAL A 315 0.27 12.75 -4.31
CA VAL A 315 1.72 12.96 -4.41
C VAL A 315 2.39 11.86 -5.22
N ILE A 316 2.07 10.59 -4.94
CA ILE A 316 2.73 9.44 -5.58
C ILE A 316 2.53 9.42 -7.11
N PRO A 317 1.29 9.47 -7.66
CA PRO A 317 1.10 9.52 -9.10
C PRO A 317 1.67 10.78 -9.75
N MET A 318 1.63 11.93 -9.08
CA MET A 318 2.23 13.17 -9.59
C MET A 318 3.76 13.08 -9.64
N VAL A 319 4.40 12.47 -8.65
CA VAL A 319 5.85 12.18 -8.66
C VAL A 319 6.19 11.26 -9.83
N MET A 320 5.41 10.19 -10.04
CA MET A 320 5.60 9.28 -11.18
C MET A 320 5.42 10.01 -12.52
N ALA A 321 4.45 10.91 -12.64
CA ALA A 321 4.24 11.71 -13.85
C ALA A 321 5.38 12.72 -14.10
N ASN A 322 5.91 13.35 -13.05
CA ASN A 322 6.94 14.39 -13.14
C ASN A 322 8.35 13.82 -13.38
N PHE A 323 8.72 12.79 -12.62
CA PHE A 323 10.07 12.22 -12.61
C PHE A 323 10.16 10.92 -13.41
N GLY A 324 9.11 10.08 -13.38
CA GLY A 324 9.09 8.77 -14.01
C GLY A 324 9.08 8.80 -15.54
N SER A 325 8.53 9.84 -16.17
CA SER A 325 8.41 9.93 -17.62
C SER A 325 9.75 9.96 -18.37
N LYS A 326 10.84 10.33 -17.68
CA LYS A 326 12.20 10.39 -18.20
C LYS A 326 13.05 9.16 -17.87
N LEU A 327 12.50 8.21 -17.11
CA LEU A 327 13.22 7.06 -16.60
C LEU A 327 12.92 5.78 -17.37
N GLY A 328 13.90 4.88 -17.45
CA GLY A 328 13.70 3.50 -17.85
C GLY A 328 13.08 2.65 -16.74
N GLY A 329 12.85 1.36 -17.01
CA GLY A 329 12.23 0.43 -16.06
C GLY A 329 12.89 0.40 -14.67
N THR A 330 14.22 0.41 -14.61
CA THR A 330 14.99 0.43 -13.36
C THR A 330 14.73 1.69 -12.53
N GLY A 331 14.62 2.86 -13.18
CA GLY A 331 14.35 4.12 -12.48
C GLY A 331 12.93 4.22 -11.96
N ILE A 332 11.95 3.69 -12.70
CA ILE A 332 10.55 3.58 -12.24
C ILE A 332 10.48 2.61 -11.05
N GLY A 333 11.20 1.49 -11.11
CA GLY A 333 11.32 0.54 -10.02
C GLY A 333 11.92 1.18 -8.75
N PHE A 334 12.96 1.99 -8.92
CA PHE A 334 13.54 2.76 -7.81
C PHE A 334 12.53 3.71 -7.18
N LEU A 335 11.81 4.51 -7.97
CA LEU A 335 10.77 5.40 -7.43
C LEU A 335 9.67 4.62 -6.70
N ASN A 336 9.29 3.44 -7.22
CA ASN A 336 8.28 2.60 -6.58
C ASN A 336 8.79 1.96 -5.27
N SER A 337 10.10 1.74 -5.13
CA SER A 337 10.68 1.20 -3.89
C SER A 337 10.43 2.10 -2.67
N ALA A 338 10.23 3.42 -2.88
CA ALA A 338 9.84 4.36 -1.84
C ALA A 338 8.55 3.93 -1.11
N ARG A 339 7.59 3.34 -1.83
CA ARG A 339 6.33 2.85 -1.26
C ARG A 339 6.57 1.65 -0.35
N PHE A 340 7.41 0.70 -0.78
CA PHE A 340 7.75 -0.46 0.06
C PHE A 340 8.50 -0.03 1.32
N ALA A 341 9.47 0.88 1.18
CA ALA A 341 10.19 1.45 2.32
C ALA A 341 9.22 2.19 3.27
N GLY A 342 8.33 3.02 2.73
CA GLY A 342 7.31 3.74 3.51
C GLY A 342 6.34 2.79 4.22
N ASN A 343 5.88 1.74 3.53
CA ASN A 343 4.99 0.72 4.12
C ASN A 343 5.66 -0.03 5.29
N GLY A 344 6.98 -0.24 5.23
CA GLY A 344 7.73 -0.85 6.31
C GLY A 344 8.01 0.11 7.46
N VAL A 345 8.49 1.32 7.15
CA VAL A 345 8.87 2.31 8.16
C VAL A 345 7.67 2.89 8.89
N ALA A 346 6.54 3.12 8.22
CA ALA A 346 5.40 3.82 8.82
C ALA A 346 4.84 3.15 10.09
N PRO A 347 4.53 1.83 10.11
CA PRO A 347 4.08 1.18 11.34
C PRO A 347 5.15 1.19 12.44
N LEU A 348 6.41 0.94 12.09
CA LEU A 348 7.53 0.98 13.04
C LEU A 348 7.65 2.36 13.68
N LEU A 349 7.76 3.42 12.86
CA LEU A 349 7.84 4.80 13.34
C LEU A 349 6.67 5.12 14.27
N ALA A 350 5.46 4.81 13.83
CA ALA A 350 4.25 5.15 14.58
C ALA A 350 4.22 4.46 15.96
N THR A 351 4.50 3.18 16.01
CA THR A 351 4.41 2.41 17.24
C THR A 351 5.60 2.63 18.18
N PHE A 352 6.82 2.76 17.66
CA PHE A 352 8.00 3.04 18.49
C PHE A 352 7.95 4.44 19.12
N VAL A 353 7.55 5.47 18.35
CA VAL A 353 7.37 6.81 18.90
C VAL A 353 6.25 6.82 19.93
N LEU A 354 5.12 6.16 19.66
CA LEU A 354 4.00 6.12 20.57
C LEU A 354 4.32 5.32 21.84
N ALA A 355 5.11 4.25 21.76
CA ALA A 355 5.54 3.48 22.92
C ALA A 355 6.38 4.32 23.89
N GLY A 356 7.30 5.15 23.37
CA GLY A 356 8.20 5.97 24.18
C GLY A 356 7.70 7.41 24.45
N SER A 357 6.55 7.81 23.88
CA SER A 357 6.07 9.20 23.94
C SER A 357 4.53 9.28 23.84
N ASN A 358 3.99 10.19 23.05
CA ASN A 358 2.55 10.42 22.88
C ASN A 358 2.16 10.71 21.42
N LEU A 359 0.86 10.78 21.15
CA LEU A 359 0.31 11.05 19.80
C LEU A 359 0.77 12.40 19.23
N LEU A 360 0.87 13.45 20.08
CA LEU A 360 1.34 14.76 19.63
C LEU A 360 2.76 14.69 19.04
N THR A 361 3.68 14.06 19.80
CA THR A 361 5.06 13.88 19.36
C THR A 361 5.12 13.12 18.03
N LEU A 362 4.36 12.04 17.87
CA LEU A 362 4.28 11.30 16.63
C LEU A 362 3.81 12.16 15.46
N TYR A 363 2.71 12.91 15.65
CA TYR A 363 2.14 13.74 14.61
C TYR A 363 3.08 14.87 14.20
N LEU A 364 3.76 15.49 15.18
CA LEU A 364 4.74 16.55 14.91
C LEU A 364 6.00 16.03 14.23
N ILE A 365 6.49 14.83 14.57
CA ILE A 365 7.66 14.22 13.89
C ILE A 365 7.33 14.00 12.41
N ILE A 366 6.18 13.42 12.09
CA ILE A 366 5.77 13.17 10.68
C ILE A 366 5.59 14.51 9.96
N ALA A 367 4.93 15.50 10.57
CA ALA A 367 4.73 16.81 9.98
C ALA A 367 6.05 17.54 9.75
N ALA A 368 6.95 17.58 10.74
CA ALA A 368 8.25 18.24 10.64
C ALA A 368 9.16 17.57 9.60
N ALA A 369 9.19 16.25 9.54
CA ALA A 369 9.92 15.50 8.51
C ALA A 369 9.41 15.85 7.10
N THR A 370 8.10 16.03 6.93
CA THR A 370 7.48 16.43 5.66
C THR A 370 7.88 17.84 5.27
N VAL A 371 7.75 18.80 6.18
CA VAL A 371 8.16 20.19 5.95
C VAL A 371 9.65 20.27 5.63
N GLY A 372 10.50 19.59 6.42
CA GLY A 372 11.94 19.51 6.19
C GLY A 372 12.32 18.99 4.80
N ALA A 373 11.65 17.91 4.35
CA ALA A 373 11.88 17.36 3.02
C ALA A 373 11.45 18.31 1.89
N VAL A 374 10.30 18.99 2.03
CA VAL A 374 9.85 19.99 1.03
C VAL A 374 10.80 21.19 0.99
N LEU A 375 11.25 21.69 2.13
CA LEU A 375 12.21 22.78 2.18
C LEU A 375 13.56 22.39 1.56
N ALA A 376 14.09 21.22 1.90
CA ALA A 376 15.32 20.69 1.33
C ALA A 376 15.19 20.50 -0.20
N PHE A 377 14.06 20.00 -0.67
CA PHE A 377 13.76 19.91 -2.09
C PHE A 377 13.79 21.28 -2.79
N TRP A 378 13.16 22.30 -2.22
CA TRP A 378 13.15 23.64 -2.81
C TRP A 378 14.52 24.34 -2.81
N ILE A 379 15.32 24.16 -1.76
CA ILE A 379 16.67 24.73 -1.66
C ILE A 379 17.61 24.10 -2.68
N THR A 380 17.47 22.79 -2.91
CA THR A 380 18.43 22.03 -3.70
C THR A 380 18.06 21.89 -5.18
N THR A 381 16.80 22.16 -5.53
CA THR A 381 16.33 22.09 -6.94
C THR A 381 16.47 23.48 -7.56
N PRO A 382 17.35 23.69 -8.59
CA PRO A 382 17.48 24.96 -9.26
C PRO A 382 16.16 25.35 -9.90
N LYS A 383 15.73 26.60 -9.67
CA LYS A 383 14.60 27.18 -10.41
C LYS A 383 15.05 27.28 -11.87
N THR A 384 14.54 26.42 -12.74
CA THR A 384 14.71 26.59 -14.19
C THR A 384 14.12 27.95 -14.57
N PRO A 385 14.87 28.85 -15.21
CA PRO A 385 14.33 30.12 -15.67
C PRO A 385 13.16 29.82 -16.62
N GLN A 386 11.98 30.33 -16.30
CA GLN A 386 10.84 30.39 -17.22
C GLN A 386 11.25 31.34 -18.34
N GLY A 387 11.69 30.79 -19.48
CA GLY A 387 11.99 31.71 -20.60
C GLY A 387 12.95 31.23 -21.67
N GLN A 388 13.13 29.92 -21.91
CA GLN A 388 13.84 29.46 -23.12
C GLN A 388 13.24 28.15 -23.65
N SER A 389 12.06 28.23 -24.28
CA SER A 389 11.59 27.26 -25.27
C SER A 389 10.51 27.90 -26.15
N GLN A 390 10.90 28.92 -26.87
CA GLN A 390 10.28 29.34 -28.13
C GLN A 390 11.39 30.02 -28.96
N ALA A 391 12.15 29.25 -29.67
CA ALA A 391 12.86 29.62 -30.87
C ALA A 391 13.07 28.36 -31.72
#